data_1e8dbffadb2ddf1c30733f046d554720
#
_entry.id   1e8dbffadb2ddf1c30733f046d554720
#
_cell.length_a   1.000
_cell.length_b   1.000
_cell.length_c   1.000
_cell.angle_alpha   90.00
_cell.angle_beta   90.00
_cell.angle_gamma   90.00
#
_symmetry.space_group_name_H-M   'P 1'
#
loop_
_entity.id
_entity.type
_entity.pdbx_description
1 polymer ?
#
loop_
_entity_poly.entity_id
_entity_poly.type
_entity_poly.pdbx_seq_one_letter_code
_entity_poly.pdbx_strand_id
1 'polypeptide(L)'
;MVQSKKEARQLSGETLAYLGDSVIELCVRSYLVESGLVQSGDLNRASLSFVSAVAQAEAMKRILPVLSENELGVYRRAHNRGHIQNVPRSATVGQYRSATGMEALFGYLYLAGELSRIRELFFIGYPEAERVELAGFSADLRVPEE
;
A
#
# COMPACT_ATOMS: atom_id res chain seq x y z
N MET A 1 7.27 -11.17 -17.37
CA MET A 1 6.08 -10.31 -17.25
C MET A 1 4.97 -11.04 -16.51
N VAL A 2 4.35 -10.37 -15.56
CA VAL A 2 3.21 -10.95 -14.82
C VAL A 2 2.00 -11.03 -15.76
N GLN A 3 1.44 -12.21 -15.91
CA GLN A 3 0.32 -12.44 -16.83
C GLN A 3 -0.99 -12.80 -16.10
N SER A 4 -0.94 -13.06 -14.80
CA SER A 4 -2.12 -13.39 -14.02
C SER A 4 -2.01 -12.90 -12.58
N LYS A 5 -3.15 -12.83 -11.91
CA LYS A 5 -3.19 -12.50 -10.48
C LYS A 5 -2.46 -13.55 -9.64
N LYS A 6 -2.55 -14.80 -10.06
CA LYS A 6 -1.84 -15.92 -9.40
C LYS A 6 -0.33 -15.72 -9.48
N GLU A 7 0.20 -15.38 -10.65
CA GLU A 7 1.62 -15.07 -10.80
C GLU A 7 2.02 -13.89 -9.92
N ALA A 8 1.21 -12.84 -9.87
CA ALA A 8 1.48 -11.69 -9.01
C ALA A 8 1.60 -12.10 -7.55
N ARG A 9 0.70 -12.97 -7.06
CA ARG A 9 0.75 -13.45 -5.66
C ARG A 9 1.99 -14.27 -5.36
N GLN A 10 2.60 -14.89 -6.36
CA GLN A 10 3.76 -15.75 -6.19
C GLN A 10 5.09 -15.01 -6.16
N LEU A 11 5.10 -13.73 -6.50
CA LEU A 11 6.30 -12.92 -6.38
C LEU A 11 6.72 -12.79 -4.91
N SER A 12 8.01 -12.60 -4.67
CA SER A 12 8.50 -12.44 -3.30
C SER A 12 7.88 -11.22 -2.64
N GLY A 13 7.71 -11.28 -1.32
CA GLY A 13 7.22 -10.15 -0.55
C GLY A 13 8.11 -8.91 -0.72
N GLU A 14 9.41 -9.10 -0.83
CA GLU A 14 10.36 -8.02 -1.05
C GLU A 14 10.14 -7.33 -2.41
N THR A 15 9.95 -8.12 -3.47
CA THR A 15 9.68 -7.57 -4.80
C THR A 15 8.37 -6.80 -4.83
N LEU A 16 7.33 -7.38 -4.24
CA LEU A 16 6.03 -6.72 -4.17
C LEU A 16 6.08 -5.44 -3.33
N ALA A 17 6.80 -5.45 -2.21
CA ALA A 17 6.95 -4.28 -1.37
C ALA A 17 7.69 -3.15 -2.09
N TYR A 18 8.71 -3.49 -2.87
CA TYR A 18 9.44 -2.51 -3.67
C TYR A 18 8.50 -1.73 -4.59
N LEU A 19 7.65 -2.44 -5.31
CA LEU A 19 6.66 -1.82 -6.19
C LEU A 19 5.58 -1.08 -5.37
N GLY A 20 5.10 -1.72 -4.32
CA GLY A 20 4.02 -1.18 -3.50
C GLY A 20 4.36 0.12 -2.78
N ASP A 21 5.62 0.33 -2.45
CA ASP A 21 6.08 1.61 -1.92
C ASP A 21 5.70 2.76 -2.87
N SER A 22 5.96 2.58 -4.16
CA SER A 22 5.59 3.58 -5.18
C SER A 22 4.08 3.71 -5.35
N VAL A 23 3.34 2.61 -5.24
CA VAL A 23 1.87 2.64 -5.36
C VAL A 23 1.26 3.45 -4.21
N ILE A 24 1.71 3.21 -2.99
CA ILE A 24 1.23 3.95 -1.81
C ILE A 24 1.59 5.44 -1.96
N GLU A 25 2.83 5.73 -2.37
CA GLU A 25 3.27 7.10 -2.61
C GLU A 25 2.36 7.79 -3.63
N LEU A 26 1.99 7.10 -4.70
CA LEU A 26 1.12 7.67 -5.72
C LEU A 26 -0.26 7.99 -5.16
N CYS A 27 -0.83 7.10 -4.34
CA CYS A 27 -2.11 7.35 -3.67
C CYS A 27 -2.02 8.59 -2.77
N VAL A 28 -0.98 8.66 -1.95
CA VAL A 28 -0.79 9.76 -1.00
C VAL A 28 -0.60 11.09 -1.73
N ARG A 29 0.28 11.10 -2.73
CA ARG A 29 0.56 12.33 -3.49
C ARG A 29 -0.66 12.78 -4.28
N SER A 30 -1.39 11.85 -4.88
CA SER A 30 -2.65 12.16 -5.58
C SER A 30 -3.65 12.79 -4.62
N TYR A 31 -3.82 12.21 -3.44
CA TYR A 31 -4.70 12.76 -2.41
C TYR A 31 -4.29 14.19 -2.03
N LEU A 32 -3.01 14.41 -1.76
CA LEU A 32 -2.53 15.72 -1.32
C LEU A 32 -2.73 16.79 -2.40
N VAL A 33 -2.46 16.46 -3.66
CA VAL A 33 -2.68 17.36 -4.79
C VAL A 33 -4.18 17.67 -4.96
N GLU A 34 -5.01 16.63 -4.91
CA GLU A 34 -6.48 16.81 -5.03
C GLU A 34 -7.06 17.58 -3.85
N SER A 35 -6.41 17.55 -2.68
CA SER A 35 -6.85 18.32 -1.52
C SER A 35 -6.49 19.80 -1.58
N GLY A 36 -5.75 20.24 -2.61
CA GLY A 36 -5.41 21.63 -2.83
C GLY A 36 -4.06 22.07 -2.31
N LEU A 37 -3.23 21.17 -1.76
CA LEU A 37 -1.86 21.51 -1.39
C LEU A 37 -1.01 21.68 -2.64
N VAL A 38 -0.31 22.80 -2.75
CA VAL A 38 0.47 23.15 -3.96
C VAL A 38 1.93 23.46 -3.69
N GLN A 39 2.30 23.78 -2.44
CA GLN A 39 3.69 24.09 -2.07
C GLN A 39 4.47 22.81 -1.85
N SER A 40 5.59 22.62 -2.56
CA SER A 40 6.36 21.39 -2.48
C SER A 40 6.86 21.05 -1.07
N GLY A 41 7.25 22.05 -0.29
CA GLY A 41 7.65 21.82 1.10
C GLY A 41 6.50 21.31 1.97
N ASP A 42 5.29 21.82 1.77
CA ASP A 42 4.09 21.38 2.48
C ASP A 42 3.68 19.98 2.04
N LEU A 43 3.79 19.68 0.75
CA LEU A 43 3.52 18.35 0.20
C LEU A 43 4.43 17.30 0.83
N ASN A 44 5.74 17.59 0.89
CA ASN A 44 6.71 16.66 1.46
C ASN A 44 6.46 16.42 2.95
N ARG A 45 6.15 17.46 3.71
CA ARG A 45 5.84 17.32 5.15
C ARG A 45 4.55 16.54 5.37
N ALA A 46 3.52 16.86 4.60
CA ALA A 46 2.22 16.20 4.72
C ALA A 46 2.33 14.71 4.35
N SER A 47 3.11 14.36 3.31
CA SER A 47 3.26 12.97 2.89
C SER A 47 3.87 12.09 3.99
N LEU A 48 4.78 12.62 4.80
CA LEU A 48 5.39 11.84 5.88
C LEU A 48 4.38 11.34 6.91
N SER A 49 3.29 12.08 7.12
CA SER A 49 2.24 11.64 8.04
C SER A 49 1.45 10.44 7.52
N PHE A 50 1.62 10.09 6.25
CA PHE A 50 0.97 8.93 5.62
C PHE A 50 1.95 7.78 5.37
N VAL A 51 3.18 8.06 4.97
CA VAL A 51 4.10 7.03 4.46
C VAL A 51 5.13 6.56 5.48
N SER A 52 5.19 7.15 6.67
CA SER A 52 6.08 6.64 7.72
C SER A 52 5.66 5.23 8.12
N ALA A 53 6.60 4.42 8.62
CA ALA A 53 6.29 3.06 9.06
C ALA A 53 5.23 3.05 10.17
N VAL A 54 5.25 4.05 11.06
CA VAL A 54 4.25 4.20 12.11
C VAL A 54 2.87 4.44 11.52
N ALA A 55 2.76 5.39 10.57
CA ALA A 55 1.49 5.71 9.92
C ALA A 55 0.94 4.52 9.12
N GLN A 56 1.81 3.82 8.39
CA GLN A 56 1.41 2.65 7.64
C GLN A 56 0.95 1.51 8.56
N ALA A 57 1.63 1.30 9.68
CA ALA A 57 1.21 0.30 10.67
C ALA A 57 -0.18 0.61 11.23
N GLU A 58 -0.47 1.88 11.51
CA GLU A 58 -1.80 2.30 11.97
C GLU A 58 -2.86 2.08 10.88
N ALA A 59 -2.53 2.42 9.63
CA ALA A 59 -3.43 2.17 8.50
C ALA A 59 -3.74 0.67 8.37
N MET A 60 -2.73 -0.19 8.52
CA MET A 60 -2.92 -1.64 8.42
C MET A 60 -3.82 -2.21 9.50
N LYS A 61 -3.84 -1.64 10.70
CA LYS A 61 -4.80 -2.06 11.73
C LYS A 61 -6.24 -1.91 11.25
N ARG A 62 -6.51 -0.89 10.47
CA ARG A 62 -7.85 -0.64 9.89
C ARG A 62 -8.11 -1.52 8.67
N ILE A 63 -7.08 -1.82 7.89
CA ILE A 63 -7.19 -2.58 6.65
C ILE A 63 -7.32 -4.09 6.90
N LEU A 64 -6.57 -4.64 7.85
CA LEU A 64 -6.50 -6.08 8.10
C LEU A 64 -7.87 -6.78 8.20
N PRO A 65 -8.87 -6.23 8.94
CA PRO A 65 -10.15 -6.91 9.08
C PRO A 65 -10.95 -7.11 7.80
N VAL A 66 -10.64 -6.36 6.74
CA VAL A 66 -11.41 -6.42 5.48
C VAL A 66 -10.69 -7.16 4.36
N LEU A 67 -9.51 -7.73 4.64
CA LEU A 67 -8.73 -8.43 3.61
C LEU A 67 -9.33 -9.78 3.25
N SER A 68 -9.27 -10.13 1.97
CA SER A 68 -9.55 -11.48 1.50
C SER A 68 -8.42 -12.43 1.90
N GLU A 69 -8.64 -13.73 1.75
CA GLU A 69 -7.60 -14.74 2.04
C GLU A 69 -6.35 -14.51 1.19
N ASN A 70 -6.51 -14.24 -0.11
CA ASN A 70 -5.38 -13.98 -1.00
C ASN A 70 -4.61 -12.73 -0.58
N GLU A 71 -5.32 -11.66 -0.27
CA GLU A 71 -4.72 -10.41 0.19
C GLU A 71 -3.96 -10.61 1.51
N LEU A 72 -4.59 -11.30 2.45
CA LEU A 72 -3.99 -11.57 3.74
C LEU A 72 -2.73 -12.44 3.59
N GLY A 73 -2.75 -13.42 2.69
CA GLY A 73 -1.60 -14.26 2.40
C GLY A 73 -0.39 -13.45 1.90
N VAL A 74 -0.63 -12.52 0.98
CA VAL A 74 0.43 -11.64 0.47
C VAL A 74 0.99 -10.78 1.61
N TYR A 75 0.11 -10.16 2.39
CA TYR A 75 0.51 -9.35 3.54
C TYR A 75 1.36 -10.14 4.53
N ARG A 76 0.87 -11.30 4.95
CA ARG A 76 1.56 -12.13 5.96
C ARG A 76 2.94 -12.58 5.51
N ARG A 77 3.07 -12.98 4.26
CA ARG A 77 4.34 -13.45 3.71
C ARG A 77 5.41 -12.37 3.78
N ALA A 78 5.06 -11.14 3.47
CA ALA A 78 5.99 -10.01 3.55
C ALA A 78 6.23 -9.57 5.00
N HIS A 79 5.16 -9.54 5.81
CA HIS A 79 5.24 -9.21 7.24
C HIS A 79 6.13 -10.18 8.00
N ASN A 80 6.00 -11.48 7.71
CA ASN A 80 6.70 -12.54 8.44
C ASN A 80 8.06 -12.89 7.85
N ARG A 81 8.54 -12.12 6.89
CA ARG A 81 9.87 -12.29 6.31
C ARG A 81 10.93 -12.31 7.41
N GLY A 82 11.85 -13.31 7.35
CA GLY A 82 12.75 -13.63 8.45
C GLY A 82 13.64 -12.50 8.93
N HIS A 83 14.70 -12.17 8.19
CA HIS A 83 15.70 -11.21 8.67
C HIS A 83 15.32 -9.78 8.30
N ILE A 84 15.25 -8.91 9.31
CA ILE A 84 14.96 -7.48 9.13
C ILE A 84 16.19 -6.66 9.42
N GLN A 85 16.61 -5.83 8.46
CA GLN A 85 17.71 -4.90 8.60
C GLN A 85 17.21 -3.45 8.45
N ASN A 86 17.98 -2.53 9.02
CA ASN A 86 17.77 -1.09 8.80
C ASN A 86 16.38 -0.58 9.21
N VAL A 87 15.87 -1.07 10.35
CA VAL A 87 14.61 -0.54 10.89
C VAL A 87 14.82 0.92 11.29
N PRO A 88 13.97 1.86 10.81
CA PRO A 88 14.08 3.26 11.21
C PRO A 88 13.98 3.43 12.73
N ARG A 89 14.72 4.39 13.28
CA ARG A 89 14.69 4.65 14.74
C ARG A 89 13.30 5.07 15.24
N SER A 90 12.50 5.66 14.39
CA SER A 90 11.16 6.15 14.72
C SER A 90 10.10 5.04 14.75
N ALA A 91 10.47 3.80 14.42
CA ALA A 91 9.53 2.70 14.32
C ALA A 91 10.02 1.48 15.08
N THR A 92 9.07 0.67 15.59
CA THR A 92 9.38 -0.65 16.13
C THR A 92 9.56 -1.65 14.99
N VAL A 93 10.11 -2.82 15.31
CA VAL A 93 10.23 -3.93 14.34
C VAL A 93 8.83 -4.34 13.84
N GLY A 94 7.85 -4.42 14.74
CA GLY A 94 6.48 -4.75 14.38
C GLY A 94 5.86 -3.74 13.43
N GLN A 95 6.07 -2.45 13.68
CA GLN A 95 5.59 -1.39 12.78
C GLN A 95 6.26 -1.47 11.42
N TYR A 96 7.56 -1.71 11.37
CA TYR A 96 8.29 -1.86 10.12
C TYR A 96 7.79 -3.07 9.33
N ARG A 97 7.54 -4.20 10.00
CA ARG A 97 6.98 -5.40 9.35
C ARG A 97 5.59 -5.13 8.80
N SER A 98 4.74 -4.43 9.53
CA SER A 98 3.40 -4.06 9.05
C SER A 98 3.47 -3.15 7.83
N ALA A 99 4.38 -2.18 7.83
CA ALA A 99 4.60 -1.30 6.68
C ALA A 99 5.06 -2.09 5.45
N THR A 100 6.01 -3.00 5.62
CA THR A 100 6.49 -3.86 4.54
C THR A 100 5.36 -4.75 4.00
N GLY A 101 4.53 -5.30 4.88
CA GLY A 101 3.36 -6.09 4.48
C GLY A 101 2.34 -5.26 3.70
N MET A 102 2.10 -4.03 4.11
CA MET A 102 1.21 -3.11 3.40
C MET A 102 1.74 -2.79 2.00
N GLU A 103 3.02 -2.51 1.90
CA GLU A 103 3.67 -2.25 0.62
C GLU A 103 3.52 -3.45 -0.32
N ALA A 104 3.78 -4.66 0.17
CA ALA A 104 3.62 -5.87 -0.63
C ALA A 104 2.18 -6.07 -1.08
N LEU A 105 1.21 -5.84 -0.21
CA LEU A 105 -0.21 -5.93 -0.53
C LEU A 105 -0.58 -4.96 -1.67
N PHE A 106 -0.17 -3.72 -1.57
CA PHE A 106 -0.48 -2.71 -2.59
C PHE A 106 0.25 -2.99 -3.91
N GLY A 107 1.48 -3.50 -3.85
CA GLY A 107 2.21 -3.94 -5.04
C GLY A 107 1.51 -5.09 -5.75
N TYR A 108 1.03 -6.07 -4.99
CA TYR A 108 0.24 -7.17 -5.55
C TYR A 108 -1.03 -6.67 -6.24
N LEU A 109 -1.80 -5.82 -5.55
CA LEU A 109 -3.05 -5.31 -6.10
C LEU A 109 -2.82 -4.54 -7.40
N TYR A 110 -1.75 -3.78 -7.48
CA TYR A 110 -1.40 -3.05 -8.70
C TYR A 110 -1.12 -4.02 -9.86
N LEU A 111 -0.29 -5.03 -9.63
CA LEU A 111 0.02 -6.03 -10.67
C LEU A 111 -1.19 -6.87 -11.05
N ALA A 112 -2.10 -7.09 -10.11
CA ALA A 112 -3.35 -7.80 -10.35
C ALA A 112 -4.39 -6.95 -11.08
N GLY A 113 -4.09 -5.66 -11.34
CA GLY A 113 -5.02 -4.75 -12.00
C GLY A 113 -6.18 -4.31 -11.12
N GLU A 114 -6.13 -4.56 -9.83
CA GLU A 114 -7.22 -4.26 -8.89
C GLU A 114 -7.09 -2.83 -8.35
N LEU A 115 -7.19 -1.86 -9.26
CA LEU A 115 -6.99 -0.45 -8.92
C LEU A 115 -8.10 0.08 -8.00
N SER A 116 -9.34 -0.34 -8.22
CA SER A 116 -10.45 0.07 -7.34
C SER A 116 -10.28 -0.47 -5.92
N ARG A 117 -9.68 -1.65 -5.77
CA ARG A 117 -9.39 -2.22 -4.46
C ARG A 117 -8.28 -1.44 -3.75
N ILE A 118 -7.27 -0.99 -4.49
CA ILE A 118 -6.24 -0.10 -3.94
C ILE A 118 -6.90 1.15 -3.34
N ARG A 119 -7.79 1.78 -4.10
CA ARG A 119 -8.52 2.96 -3.67
C ARG A 119 -9.35 2.67 -2.40
N GLU A 120 -10.09 1.59 -2.40
CA GLU A 120 -10.92 1.17 -1.27
C GLU A 120 -10.06 0.97 -0.01
N LEU A 121 -8.99 0.21 -0.11
CA LEU A 121 -8.12 -0.05 1.04
C LEU A 121 -7.39 1.20 1.51
N PHE A 122 -7.00 2.07 0.57
CA PHE A 122 -6.37 3.34 0.93
C PHE A 122 -7.32 4.20 1.79
N PHE A 123 -8.57 4.29 1.41
CA PHE A 123 -9.56 5.06 2.18
C PHE A 123 -9.90 4.41 3.52
N ILE A 124 -9.87 3.10 3.60
CA ILE A 124 -10.03 2.39 4.89
C ILE A 124 -8.85 2.68 5.81
N GLY A 125 -7.65 2.63 5.27
CA GLY A 125 -6.42 2.89 6.03
C GLY A 125 -6.26 4.35 6.45
N TYR A 126 -6.72 5.26 5.60
CA TYR A 126 -6.59 6.71 5.80
C TYR A 126 -7.96 7.37 5.61
N PRO A 127 -8.85 7.26 6.60
CA PRO A 127 -10.22 7.75 6.45
C PRO A 127 -10.32 9.24 6.11
N GLU A 128 -9.34 10.03 6.55
CA GLU A 128 -9.27 11.46 6.26
C GLU A 128 -9.15 11.76 4.76
N ALA A 129 -8.68 10.79 3.97
CA ALA A 129 -8.48 10.97 2.52
C ALA A 129 -9.76 10.71 1.71
N GLU A 130 -10.82 10.19 2.31
CA GLU A 130 -12.04 9.81 1.59
C GLU A 130 -12.75 10.97 0.90
N ARG A 131 -12.39 12.21 1.23
CA ARG A 131 -12.98 13.42 0.65
C ARG A 131 -12.60 13.65 -0.81
N VAL A 132 -11.61 12.93 -1.33
CA VAL A 132 -11.18 13.03 -2.73
C VAL A 132 -11.50 11.74 -3.46
N GLU A 133 -11.50 11.79 -4.80
CA GLU A 133 -11.95 10.64 -5.60
C GLU A 133 -10.85 9.64 -5.92
N LEU A 134 -9.61 10.07 -6.03
CA LEU A 134 -8.50 9.25 -6.55
C LEU A 134 -8.87 8.61 -7.90
N ALA A 135 -9.21 9.45 -8.88
CA ALA A 135 -9.77 9.01 -10.16
C ALA A 135 -8.86 8.03 -10.92
N GLY A 136 -7.53 8.12 -10.74
CA GLY A 136 -6.60 7.19 -11.35
C GLY A 136 -6.74 5.75 -10.87
N PHE A 137 -7.48 5.53 -9.78
CA PHE A 137 -7.71 4.20 -9.19
C PHE A 137 -9.20 3.82 -9.21
N SER A 138 -9.98 4.40 -10.10
CA SER A 138 -11.44 4.20 -10.10
C SER A 138 -11.90 2.95 -10.85
N ALA A 139 -11.09 2.42 -11.75
CA ALA A 139 -11.48 1.29 -12.58
C ALA A 139 -10.35 0.25 -12.65
N ASP A 140 -10.76 -1.02 -12.65
CA ASP A 140 -9.81 -2.12 -12.72
C ASP A 140 -9.29 -2.35 -14.14
N LEU A 141 -8.08 -2.90 -14.21
CA LEU A 141 -7.53 -3.43 -15.45
C LEU A 141 -7.86 -4.92 -15.53
N ARG A 142 -7.97 -5.43 -16.76
CA ARG A 142 -8.29 -6.84 -16.96
C ARG A 142 -7.01 -7.67 -16.81
N VAL A 143 -6.92 -8.38 -15.71
CA VAL A 143 -5.85 -9.35 -15.44
C VAL A 143 -6.53 -10.67 -15.08
N PRO A 144 -6.25 -11.76 -15.80
CA PRO A 144 -6.86 -13.06 -15.49
C PRO A 144 -6.41 -13.57 -14.12
N GLU A 145 -7.25 -14.38 -13.47
CA GLU A 145 -6.89 -14.99 -12.19
C GLU A 145 -5.72 -15.96 -12.34
N GLU A 146 -5.73 -16.75 -13.39
CA GLU A 146 -4.69 -17.76 -13.67
C GLU A 146 -3.98 -17.55 -15.01
#